data_6d452d39e7ebc47362c79304eaf6b0ec
#
_entry.id   6d452d39e7ebc47362c79304eaf6b0ec
#
_cell.length_a   1.000
_cell.length_b   1.000
_cell.length_c   1.000
_cell.angle_alpha   90.00
_cell.angle_beta   90.00
_cell.angle_gamma   90.00
#
_symmetry.space_group_name_H-M   'P 1'
#
loop_
_entity.id
_entity.type
_entity.pdbx_description
1 polymer ?
#
loop_
_entity_poly.entity_id
_entity_poly.type
_entity_poly.pdbx_seq_one_letter_code
_entity_poly.pdbx_strand_id
1 'polypeptide(L)'
;MNFQDIHSYYRQLNIDTFLPQAIEEGEDLTINAHNKLELHKGYIYFCIEGSLTILMPGDGLSIGNTIECMPVGLMERYCPLAEFEYHASATVKLTKISYSSFDRIFFQSGPERIQELVTIMAYMSIFTIDLHNERGQLTSYQTIKPMLSRYLYRQNTHPGENEGLALFIIKRTNLSRTHVFRVLADLKTGGYITMKRGKLVSIDRPLPEAY
;
A
#
# COMPACT_ATOMS: atom_id res chain seq x y z
N MET A 1 -3.99 15.34 -8.72
CA MET A 1 -2.96 14.95 -7.72
C MET A 1 -2.16 13.83 -8.35
N ASN A 2 -0.83 13.85 -8.31
CA ASN A 2 -0.01 12.81 -8.92
C ASN A 2 0.50 11.87 -7.82
N PHE A 3 0.17 10.58 -7.93
CA PHE A 3 0.58 9.54 -6.99
C PHE A 3 2.10 9.51 -6.71
N GLN A 4 2.91 9.60 -7.77
CA GLN A 4 4.37 9.53 -7.63
C GLN A 4 4.94 10.72 -6.86
N ASP A 5 4.41 11.92 -7.10
CA ASP A 5 4.85 13.14 -6.41
C ASP A 5 4.51 13.09 -4.92
N ILE A 6 3.31 12.60 -4.57
CA ILE A 6 2.88 12.45 -3.17
C ILE A 6 3.79 11.45 -2.44
N HIS A 7 4.05 10.28 -3.04
CA HIS A 7 4.94 9.29 -2.45
C HIS A 7 6.38 9.78 -2.33
N SER A 8 6.89 10.48 -3.36
CA SER A 8 8.24 11.04 -3.33
C SER A 8 8.39 12.10 -2.24
N TYR A 9 7.38 12.94 -2.06
CA TYR A 9 7.37 13.94 -1.00
C TYR A 9 7.28 13.29 0.38
N TYR A 10 6.39 12.30 0.58
CA TYR A 10 6.27 11.58 1.85
C TYR A 10 7.59 10.96 2.31
N ARG A 11 8.36 10.37 1.40
CA ARG A 11 9.67 9.78 1.70
C ARG A 11 10.76 10.77 2.09
N GLN A 12 10.57 12.05 1.77
CA GLN A 12 11.50 13.11 2.17
C GLN A 12 11.20 13.67 3.57
N LEU A 13 10.04 13.28 4.14
CA LEU A 13 9.67 13.70 5.49
C LEU A 13 10.44 12.90 6.53
N ASN A 14 10.91 13.57 7.55
CA ASN A 14 11.55 12.93 8.71
C ASN A 14 10.49 12.53 9.74
N ILE A 15 9.81 11.41 9.46
CA ILE A 15 8.66 10.92 10.25
C ILE A 15 8.92 9.54 10.88
N ASP A 16 10.17 9.09 10.90
CA ASP A 16 10.61 7.79 11.41
C ASP A 16 11.40 7.91 12.71
N THR A 17 11.44 9.09 13.32
CA THR A 17 12.28 9.37 14.48
C THR A 17 11.84 8.59 15.73
N PHE A 18 10.62 8.06 15.75
CA PHE A 18 10.12 7.17 16.81
C PHE A 18 10.53 5.69 16.62
N LEU A 19 10.90 5.27 15.41
CA LEU A 19 11.17 3.85 15.09
C LEU A 19 12.24 3.21 15.97
N PRO A 20 13.39 3.84 16.28
CA PRO A 20 14.38 3.25 17.17
C PRO A 20 13.79 2.87 18.55
N GLN A 21 12.96 3.75 19.11
CA GLN A 21 12.29 3.47 20.39
C GLN A 21 11.23 2.38 20.24
N ALA A 22 10.47 2.37 19.16
CA ALA A 22 9.47 1.34 18.89
C ALA A 22 10.12 -0.06 18.70
N ILE A 23 11.30 -0.12 18.10
CA ILE A 23 12.07 -1.37 17.94
C ILE A 23 12.62 -1.82 19.30
N GLU A 24 13.18 -0.92 20.08
CA GLU A 24 13.74 -1.24 21.42
C GLU A 24 12.68 -1.79 22.38
N GLU A 25 11.46 -1.24 22.35
CA GLU A 25 10.36 -1.64 23.21
C GLU A 25 9.48 -2.76 22.63
N GLY A 26 9.71 -3.13 21.39
CA GLY A 26 8.87 -4.04 20.64
C GLY A 26 9.40 -5.48 20.58
N GLU A 27 8.58 -6.32 19.98
CA GLU A 27 8.93 -7.69 19.64
C GLU A 27 9.05 -7.81 18.13
N ASP A 28 10.14 -8.42 17.64
CA ASP A 28 10.34 -8.68 16.23
C ASP A 28 9.37 -9.76 15.73
N LEU A 29 8.78 -9.50 14.58
CA LEU A 29 7.86 -10.42 13.92
C LEU A 29 8.18 -10.51 12.43
N THR A 30 8.23 -11.72 11.89
CA THR A 30 8.40 -11.94 10.45
C THR A 30 7.17 -12.62 9.89
N ILE A 31 6.57 -12.04 8.85
CA ILE A 31 5.49 -12.64 8.08
C ILE A 31 6.06 -13.11 6.74
N ASN A 32 6.01 -14.41 6.49
CA ASN A 32 6.46 -14.99 5.23
C ASN A 32 5.53 -14.61 4.08
N ALA A 33 6.09 -14.61 2.87
CA ALA A 33 5.32 -14.38 1.65
C ALA A 33 4.05 -15.25 1.59
N HIS A 34 2.95 -14.66 1.12
CA HIS A 34 1.61 -15.24 0.98
C HIS A 34 0.85 -15.54 2.29
N ASN A 35 1.43 -15.18 3.44
CA ASN A 35 0.73 -15.26 4.72
C ASN A 35 0.06 -13.92 5.06
N LYS A 36 -0.90 -13.98 6.00
CA LYS A 36 -1.53 -12.80 6.57
C LYS A 36 -1.00 -12.51 7.97
N LEU A 37 -1.01 -11.23 8.35
CA LEU A 37 -0.76 -10.80 9.70
C LEU A 37 -2.06 -10.98 10.52
N GLU A 38 -1.99 -11.77 11.57
CA GLU A 38 -3.04 -11.86 12.57
C GLU A 38 -2.85 -10.72 13.59
N LEU A 39 -3.80 -9.79 13.63
CA LEU A 39 -3.76 -8.71 14.61
C LEU A 39 -4.13 -9.22 15.99
N HIS A 40 -3.24 -9.04 16.96
CA HIS A 40 -3.54 -9.34 18.35
C HIS A 40 -4.05 -8.08 19.06
N LYS A 41 -5.17 -8.19 19.75
CA LYS A 41 -5.71 -7.10 20.56
C LYS A 41 -4.70 -6.63 21.60
N GLY A 42 -4.53 -5.32 21.70
CA GLY A 42 -3.56 -4.73 22.64
C GLY A 42 -2.22 -4.34 22.01
N TYR A 43 -2.06 -4.56 20.71
CA TYR A 43 -0.80 -4.29 20.00
C TYR A 43 -0.99 -3.45 18.74
N ILE A 44 0.06 -2.69 18.40
CA ILE A 44 0.25 -1.94 17.14
C ILE A 44 1.51 -2.50 16.47
N TYR A 45 1.51 -2.54 15.14
CA TYR A 45 2.60 -3.10 14.35
C TYR A 45 3.15 -2.03 13.39
N PHE A 46 4.46 -2.01 13.22
CA PHE A 46 5.15 -1.18 12.22
C PHE A 46 5.96 -2.06 11.28
N CYS A 47 5.81 -1.87 9.97
CA CYS A 47 6.65 -2.52 8.99
C CYS A 47 8.06 -1.89 9.03
N ILE A 48 9.06 -2.69 9.36
CA ILE A 48 10.48 -2.28 9.36
C ILE A 48 11.08 -2.55 7.98
N GLU A 49 10.68 -3.66 7.36
CA GLU A 49 11.14 -4.05 6.04
C GLU A 49 9.99 -4.67 5.25
N GLY A 50 9.80 -4.21 4.02
CA GLY A 50 8.67 -4.64 3.19
C GLY A 50 7.37 -3.87 3.45
N SER A 51 6.26 -4.36 2.91
CA SER A 51 4.93 -3.78 3.10
C SER A 51 3.83 -4.84 3.09
N LEU A 52 2.73 -4.58 3.77
CA LEU A 52 1.54 -5.42 3.75
C LEU A 52 0.51 -4.83 2.78
N THR A 53 -0.18 -5.69 2.04
CA THR A 53 -1.37 -5.32 1.28
C THR A 53 -2.57 -5.30 2.22
N ILE A 54 -3.33 -4.22 2.21
CA ILE A 54 -4.54 -4.03 3.03
C ILE A 54 -5.74 -4.41 2.18
N LEU A 55 -6.54 -5.35 2.64
CA LEU A 55 -7.72 -5.85 1.94
C LEU A 55 -8.98 -5.57 2.77
N MET A 56 -10.07 -5.32 2.05
CA MET A 56 -11.41 -5.35 2.65
C MET A 56 -11.82 -6.81 2.90
N PRO A 57 -12.42 -7.10 4.05
CA PRO A 57 -12.94 -8.43 4.31
C PRO A 57 -14.08 -8.78 3.34
N GLY A 58 -14.17 -10.03 2.96
CA GLY A 58 -15.25 -10.59 2.14
C GLY A 58 -14.98 -10.57 0.64
N ASP A 59 -14.76 -9.43 0.01
CA ASP A 59 -14.50 -9.34 -1.44
C ASP A 59 -13.00 -9.39 -1.81
N GLY A 60 -12.12 -9.26 -0.82
CA GLY A 60 -10.68 -9.26 -1.01
C GLY A 60 -10.16 -8.05 -1.80
N LEU A 61 -10.96 -6.97 -1.91
CA LEU A 61 -10.57 -5.75 -2.59
C LEU A 61 -9.41 -5.07 -1.84
N SER A 62 -8.29 -4.88 -2.52
CA SER A 62 -7.16 -4.17 -1.95
C SER A 62 -7.44 -2.68 -1.87
N ILE A 63 -7.44 -2.12 -0.67
CA ILE A 63 -7.57 -0.67 -0.44
C ILE A 63 -6.22 0.05 -0.38
N GLY A 64 -5.13 -0.65 -0.57
CA GLY A 64 -3.80 -0.07 -0.62
C GLY A 64 -2.74 -0.99 -0.04
N ASN A 65 -1.61 -0.41 0.26
CA ASN A 65 -0.52 -1.05 0.99
C ASN A 65 -0.15 -0.20 2.19
N THR A 66 0.45 -0.82 3.19
CA THR A 66 1.07 -0.07 4.27
C THR A 66 2.15 0.84 3.69
N ILE A 67 2.15 2.08 4.14
CA ILE A 67 3.22 3.04 3.88
C ILE A 67 4.26 2.96 4.99
N GLU A 68 5.44 3.53 4.75
CA GLU A 68 6.49 3.63 5.76
C GLU A 68 5.94 4.26 7.05
N CYS A 69 6.31 3.72 8.20
CA CYS A 69 5.88 4.19 9.53
C CYS A 69 4.37 4.08 9.83
N MET A 70 3.58 3.44 8.98
CA MET A 70 2.15 3.27 9.23
C MET A 70 1.88 2.38 10.44
N PRO A 71 1.12 2.85 11.43
CA PRO A 71 0.73 2.05 12.58
C PRO A 71 -0.43 1.09 12.23
N VAL A 72 -0.09 -0.15 11.88
CA VAL A 72 -1.06 -1.21 11.58
C VAL A 72 -1.75 -1.66 12.88
N GLY A 73 -3.07 -1.75 12.85
CA GLY A 73 -3.90 -2.03 14.03
C GLY A 73 -4.41 -0.77 14.75
N LEU A 74 -3.96 0.42 14.34
CA LEU A 74 -4.42 1.68 14.97
C LEU A 74 -5.87 1.99 14.64
N MET A 75 -6.29 1.74 13.39
CA MET A 75 -7.69 1.96 12.99
C MET A 75 -8.62 1.03 13.78
N GLU A 76 -8.27 -0.23 13.91
CA GLU A 76 -9.04 -1.22 14.67
C GLU A 76 -9.05 -0.92 16.18
N ARG A 77 -7.98 -0.31 16.70
CA ARG A 77 -7.93 0.13 18.10
C ARG A 77 -8.99 1.19 18.40
N TYR A 78 -9.14 2.18 17.53
CA TYR A 78 -10.04 3.34 17.74
C TYR A 78 -11.40 3.19 17.08
N CYS A 79 -11.54 2.29 16.12
CA CYS A 79 -12.81 1.91 15.51
C CYS A 79 -12.95 0.38 15.55
N PRO A 80 -13.52 -0.19 16.63
CA PRO A 80 -13.64 -1.65 16.79
C PRO A 80 -14.53 -2.33 15.73
N LEU A 81 -15.22 -1.56 14.91
CA LEU A 81 -15.99 -2.04 13.75
C LEU A 81 -15.16 -2.12 12.46
N ALA A 82 -13.95 -1.55 12.47
CA ALA A 82 -13.02 -1.69 11.36
C ALA A 82 -12.41 -3.09 11.38
N GLU A 83 -12.57 -3.78 10.27
CA GLU A 83 -11.96 -5.09 10.05
C GLU A 83 -11.20 -5.01 8.73
N PHE A 84 -9.88 -5.17 8.80
CA PHE A 84 -9.02 -5.23 7.61
C PHE A 84 -8.19 -6.51 7.64
N GLU A 85 -7.88 -7.03 6.46
CA GLU A 85 -6.91 -8.10 6.32
C GLU A 85 -5.59 -7.55 5.81
N TYR A 86 -4.49 -7.98 6.41
CA TYR A 86 -3.14 -7.53 6.08
C TYR A 86 -2.33 -8.70 5.54
N HIS A 87 -2.03 -8.70 4.25
CA HIS A 87 -1.38 -9.79 3.54
C HIS A 87 0.03 -9.44 3.08
N ALA A 88 0.97 -10.33 3.30
CA ALA A 88 2.35 -10.22 2.84
C ALA A 88 2.49 -10.77 1.42
N SER A 89 2.80 -9.94 0.43
CA SER A 89 3.11 -10.39 -0.94
C SER A 89 4.56 -10.89 -1.08
N ALA A 90 5.45 -10.44 -0.20
CA ALA A 90 6.82 -10.90 0.01
C ALA A 90 7.04 -11.03 1.52
N THR A 91 8.17 -11.53 1.96
CA THR A 91 8.51 -11.56 3.39
C THR A 91 8.57 -10.14 3.95
N VAL A 92 7.91 -9.90 5.08
CA VAL A 92 7.81 -8.61 5.76
C VAL A 92 8.33 -8.75 7.17
N LYS A 93 9.20 -7.85 7.59
CA LYS A 93 9.63 -7.73 8.99
C LYS A 93 8.89 -6.58 9.66
N LEU A 94 8.38 -6.84 10.85
CA LEU A 94 7.63 -5.89 11.66
C LEU A 94 8.21 -5.83 13.07
N THR A 95 7.98 -4.72 13.73
CA THR A 95 8.02 -4.66 15.19
C THR A 95 6.60 -4.54 15.73
N LYS A 96 6.30 -5.25 16.81
CA LYS A 96 5.01 -5.28 17.50
C LYS A 96 5.17 -4.64 18.86
N ILE A 97 4.46 -3.55 19.15
CA ILE A 97 4.49 -2.85 20.43
C ILE A 97 3.13 -2.89 21.12
N SER A 98 3.14 -2.86 22.45
CA SER A 98 1.90 -2.79 23.23
C SER A 98 1.20 -1.42 23.05
N TYR A 99 -0.12 -1.36 23.31
CA TYR A 99 -0.84 -0.07 23.33
C TYR A 99 -0.24 0.91 24.34
N SER A 100 0.28 0.43 25.48
CA SER A 100 0.92 1.29 26.47
C SER A 100 2.24 1.89 25.98
N SER A 101 3.04 1.10 25.26
CA SER A 101 4.26 1.61 24.60
C SER A 101 3.91 2.61 23.51
N PHE A 102 2.92 2.31 22.67
CA PHE A 102 2.44 3.25 21.66
C PHE A 102 1.99 4.58 22.25
N ASP A 103 1.19 4.55 23.32
CA ASP A 103 0.71 5.76 24.00
C ASP A 103 1.85 6.56 24.61
N ARG A 104 2.85 5.91 25.20
CA ARG A 104 4.04 6.55 25.73
C ARG A 104 4.84 7.24 24.61
N ILE A 105 5.09 6.54 23.50
CA ILE A 105 5.87 7.06 22.37
C ILE A 105 5.18 8.26 21.73
N PHE A 106 3.88 8.17 21.45
CA PHE A 106 3.21 9.19 20.65
C PHE A 106 2.49 10.26 21.45
N PHE A 107 1.99 9.96 22.65
CA PHE A 107 1.16 10.91 23.40
C PHE A 107 1.83 11.46 24.67
N GLN A 108 2.94 10.87 25.11
CA GLN A 108 3.62 11.28 26.34
C GLN A 108 5.04 11.83 26.10
N SER A 109 5.59 11.66 24.90
CA SER A 109 6.99 12.05 24.57
C SER A 109 7.12 13.47 23.98
N GLY A 110 6.03 14.18 23.79
CA GLY A 110 6.04 15.56 23.33
C GLY A 110 5.23 15.81 22.06
N PRO A 111 5.03 17.09 21.69
CA PRO A 111 4.18 17.47 20.57
C PRO A 111 4.71 17.02 19.20
N GLU A 112 6.02 16.88 19.04
CA GLU A 112 6.66 16.42 17.81
C GLU A 112 6.19 15.01 17.43
N ARG A 113 6.03 14.12 18.41
CA ARG A 113 5.53 12.75 18.21
C ARG A 113 4.09 12.70 17.76
N ILE A 114 3.26 13.57 18.32
CA ILE A 114 1.88 13.73 17.87
C ILE A 114 1.86 14.23 16.44
N GLN A 115 2.72 15.19 16.09
CA GLN A 115 2.80 15.74 14.74
C GLN A 115 3.25 14.69 13.72
N GLU A 116 4.23 13.83 14.05
CA GLU A 116 4.64 12.69 13.22
C GLU A 116 3.43 11.77 12.95
N LEU A 117 2.72 11.34 14.00
CA LEU A 117 1.55 10.47 13.87
C LEU A 117 0.46 11.11 13.01
N VAL A 118 0.12 12.38 13.25
CA VAL A 118 -0.87 13.13 12.47
C VAL A 118 -0.44 13.22 11.00
N THR A 119 0.83 13.44 10.73
CA THR A 119 1.37 13.48 9.36
C THR A 119 1.19 12.13 8.67
N ILE A 120 1.56 11.02 9.32
CA ILE A 120 1.37 9.67 8.79
C ILE A 120 -0.12 9.43 8.47
N MET A 121 -1.01 9.73 9.41
CA MET A 121 -2.47 9.56 9.24
C MET A 121 -3.04 10.42 8.10
N ALA A 122 -2.55 11.65 7.93
CA ALA A 122 -2.95 12.52 6.83
C ALA A 122 -2.55 11.90 5.48
N TYR A 123 -1.33 11.39 5.35
CA TYR A 123 -0.89 10.72 4.11
C TYR A 123 -1.62 9.41 3.84
N MET A 124 -1.93 8.61 4.86
CA MET A 124 -2.79 7.42 4.71
C MET A 124 -4.14 7.82 4.10
N SER A 125 -4.74 8.90 4.59
CA SER A 125 -6.01 9.43 4.06
C SER A 125 -5.86 9.90 2.61
N ILE A 126 -4.81 10.64 2.29
CA ILE A 126 -4.53 11.13 0.93
C ILE A 126 -4.35 9.95 -0.05
N PHE A 127 -3.58 8.93 0.32
CA PHE A 127 -3.39 7.74 -0.53
C PHE A 127 -4.69 6.96 -0.74
N THR A 128 -5.55 6.89 0.27
CA THR A 128 -6.86 6.24 0.16
C THR A 128 -7.79 7.03 -0.76
N ILE A 129 -7.84 8.36 -0.62
CA ILE A 129 -8.63 9.24 -1.49
C ILE A 129 -8.15 9.17 -2.93
N ASP A 130 -6.83 9.20 -3.15
CA ASP A 130 -6.23 9.12 -4.48
C ASP A 130 -6.58 7.78 -5.17
N LEU A 131 -6.47 6.66 -4.44
CA LEU A 131 -6.87 5.36 -4.94
C LEU A 131 -8.38 5.28 -5.23
N HIS A 132 -9.22 5.89 -4.39
CA HIS A 132 -10.67 5.95 -4.61
C HIS A 132 -10.99 6.74 -5.89
N ASN A 133 -10.35 7.89 -6.09
CA ASN A 133 -10.53 8.72 -7.29
C ASN A 133 -10.12 7.96 -8.57
N GLU A 134 -9.04 7.20 -8.52
CA GLU A 134 -8.61 6.38 -9.67
C GLU A 134 -9.60 5.25 -10.00
N ARG A 135 -10.26 4.68 -8.99
CA ARG A 135 -11.29 3.65 -9.18
C ARG A 135 -12.61 4.19 -9.70
N GLY A 136 -12.97 5.40 -9.31
CA GLY A 136 -14.21 6.08 -9.69
C GLY A 136 -14.21 6.65 -11.12
N GLN A 137 -13.26 6.28 -11.99
CA GLN A 137 -13.17 6.78 -13.35
C GLN A 137 -14.33 6.29 -14.23
N LEU A 138 -14.72 7.11 -15.21
CA LEU A 138 -15.87 6.85 -16.08
C LEU A 138 -15.72 5.62 -16.97
N THR A 139 -14.49 5.24 -17.31
CA THR A 139 -14.20 4.05 -18.13
C THR A 139 -13.20 3.13 -17.46
N SER A 140 -13.31 1.84 -17.75
CA SER A 140 -12.36 0.84 -17.26
C SER A 140 -10.92 1.11 -17.70
N TYR A 141 -10.74 1.70 -18.88
CA TYR A 141 -9.43 2.10 -19.38
C TYR A 141 -8.83 3.22 -18.53
N GLN A 142 -9.62 4.24 -18.19
CA GLN A 142 -9.18 5.34 -17.33
C GLN A 142 -8.84 4.85 -15.91
N THR A 143 -9.51 3.79 -15.45
CA THR A 143 -9.15 3.10 -14.19
C THR A 143 -7.84 2.31 -14.32
N ILE A 144 -7.59 1.64 -15.45
CA ILE A 144 -6.38 0.84 -15.69
C ILE A 144 -5.15 1.74 -15.89
N LYS A 145 -5.29 2.85 -16.58
CA LYS A 145 -4.18 3.75 -16.97
C LYS A 145 -3.29 4.15 -15.77
N PRO A 146 -3.80 4.69 -14.66
CA PRO A 146 -2.98 5.02 -13.48
C PRO A 146 -2.39 3.78 -12.79
N MET A 147 -3.05 2.61 -12.86
CA MET A 147 -2.54 1.39 -12.27
C MET A 147 -1.22 0.90 -12.89
N LEU A 148 -0.96 1.23 -14.16
CA LEU A 148 0.31 0.91 -14.82
C LEU A 148 1.49 1.64 -14.16
N SER A 149 1.34 2.94 -13.90
CA SER A 149 2.36 3.75 -13.23
C SER A 149 2.57 3.31 -11.77
N ARG A 150 1.48 3.01 -11.06
CA ARG A 150 1.54 2.46 -9.68
C ARG A 150 2.28 1.13 -9.64
N TYR A 151 2.03 0.26 -10.61
CA TYR A 151 2.70 -1.03 -10.70
C TYR A 151 4.21 -0.88 -10.89
N LEU A 152 4.66 -0.04 -11.82
CA LEU A 152 6.09 0.24 -12.03
C LEU A 152 6.74 0.85 -10.78
N TYR A 153 6.08 1.83 -10.16
CA TYR A 153 6.57 2.41 -8.91
C TYR A 153 6.77 1.34 -7.83
N ARG A 154 5.78 0.46 -7.66
CA ARG A 154 5.84 -0.62 -6.67
C ARG A 154 6.95 -1.62 -6.96
N GLN A 155 7.15 -2.02 -8.21
CA GLN A 155 8.26 -2.90 -8.60
C GLN A 155 9.63 -2.31 -8.23
N ASN A 156 9.79 -1.01 -8.40
CA ASN A 156 11.04 -0.32 -8.08
C ASN A 156 11.27 -0.16 -6.57
N THR A 157 10.20 -0.01 -5.80
CA THR A 157 10.27 0.20 -4.35
C THR A 157 10.22 -1.08 -3.53
N HIS A 158 9.65 -2.17 -4.11
CA HIS A 158 9.48 -3.47 -3.46
C HIS A 158 9.88 -4.60 -4.41
N PRO A 159 11.16 -4.75 -4.74
CA PRO A 159 11.62 -5.69 -5.79
C PRO A 159 11.39 -7.17 -5.46
N GLY A 160 11.15 -7.51 -4.19
CA GLY A 160 10.83 -8.88 -3.75
C GLY A 160 9.42 -9.35 -4.07
N GLU A 161 8.53 -8.47 -4.53
CA GLU A 161 7.16 -8.83 -4.85
C GLU A 161 7.03 -9.43 -6.25
N ASN A 162 6.31 -10.56 -6.34
CA ASN A 162 6.13 -11.30 -7.59
C ASN A 162 4.72 -11.23 -8.18
N GLU A 163 3.90 -10.26 -7.76
CA GLU A 163 2.56 -10.08 -8.30
C GLU A 163 2.60 -9.66 -9.78
N GLY A 164 1.86 -10.37 -10.65
CA GLY A 164 1.73 -10.01 -12.07
C GLY A 164 0.82 -8.80 -12.27
N LEU A 165 1.06 -8.01 -13.34
CA LEU A 165 0.31 -6.77 -13.63
C LEU A 165 -1.21 -6.96 -13.66
N ALA A 166 -1.71 -7.98 -14.37
CA ALA A 166 -3.15 -8.21 -14.48
C ALA A 166 -3.78 -8.47 -13.11
N LEU A 167 -3.14 -9.29 -12.27
CA LEU A 167 -3.63 -9.59 -10.93
C LEU A 167 -3.58 -8.35 -10.02
N PHE A 168 -2.52 -7.57 -10.14
CA PHE A 168 -2.38 -6.28 -9.44
C PHE A 168 -3.55 -5.35 -9.74
N ILE A 169 -3.94 -5.21 -11.02
CA ILE A 169 -5.06 -4.37 -11.45
C ILE A 169 -6.39 -4.95 -10.94
N ILE A 170 -6.63 -6.24 -11.15
CA ILE A 170 -7.90 -6.89 -10.78
C ILE A 170 -8.18 -6.73 -9.28
N LYS A 171 -7.20 -7.02 -8.43
CA LYS A 171 -7.33 -6.89 -6.98
C LYS A 171 -7.63 -5.47 -6.50
N ARG A 172 -7.25 -4.46 -7.28
CA ARG A 172 -7.36 -3.05 -6.88
C ARG A 172 -8.48 -2.28 -7.56
N THR A 173 -9.15 -2.85 -8.57
CA THR A 173 -10.12 -2.11 -9.37
C THR A 173 -11.49 -2.77 -9.48
N ASN A 174 -11.62 -4.00 -9.04
CA ASN A 174 -12.85 -4.80 -9.19
C ASN A 174 -13.25 -5.03 -10.68
N LEU A 175 -12.34 -4.80 -11.62
CA LEU A 175 -12.59 -5.04 -13.03
C LEU A 175 -12.53 -6.53 -13.36
N SER A 176 -13.34 -6.97 -14.32
CA SER A 176 -13.34 -8.38 -14.75
C SER A 176 -11.98 -8.76 -15.37
N ARG A 177 -11.55 -9.98 -15.13
CA ARG A 177 -10.31 -10.55 -15.71
C ARG A 177 -10.27 -10.37 -17.22
N THR A 178 -11.33 -10.75 -17.92
CA THR A 178 -11.43 -10.68 -19.37
C THR A 178 -11.20 -9.27 -19.87
N HIS A 179 -11.78 -8.27 -19.21
CA HIS A 179 -11.64 -6.88 -19.60
C HIS A 179 -10.22 -6.36 -19.38
N VAL A 180 -9.62 -6.64 -18.23
CA VAL A 180 -8.24 -6.24 -17.93
C VAL A 180 -7.28 -6.86 -18.96
N PHE A 181 -7.38 -8.17 -19.21
CA PHE A 181 -6.50 -8.85 -20.18
C PHE A 181 -6.66 -8.27 -21.61
N ARG A 182 -7.89 -7.95 -22.04
CA ARG A 182 -8.14 -7.32 -23.33
C ARG A 182 -7.43 -5.97 -23.46
N VAL A 183 -7.63 -5.06 -22.49
CA VAL A 183 -6.98 -3.74 -22.50
C VAL A 183 -5.46 -3.85 -22.49
N LEU A 184 -4.90 -4.75 -21.68
CA LEU A 184 -3.44 -4.96 -21.65
C LEU A 184 -2.89 -5.53 -22.96
N ALA A 185 -3.64 -6.43 -23.61
CA ALA A 185 -3.26 -6.98 -24.92
C ALA A 185 -3.25 -5.89 -26.00
N ASP A 186 -4.27 -5.03 -26.03
CA ASP A 186 -4.38 -3.94 -26.99
C ASP A 186 -3.28 -2.88 -26.77
N LEU A 187 -2.98 -2.52 -25.53
CA LEU A 187 -1.86 -1.62 -25.23
C LEU A 187 -0.51 -2.21 -25.65
N LYS A 188 -0.30 -3.51 -25.43
CA LYS A 188 0.91 -4.22 -25.88
C LYS A 188 1.01 -4.26 -27.39
N THR A 189 -0.07 -4.64 -28.09
CA THR A 189 -0.12 -4.71 -29.56
C THR A 189 0.09 -3.33 -30.19
N GLY A 190 -0.46 -2.27 -29.57
CA GLY A 190 -0.26 -0.88 -30.00
C GLY A 190 1.14 -0.34 -29.67
N GLY A 191 2.00 -1.10 -29.01
CA GLY A 191 3.35 -0.68 -28.64
C GLY A 191 3.41 0.43 -27.58
N TYR A 192 2.37 0.53 -26.74
CA TYR A 192 2.34 1.49 -25.63
C TYR A 192 3.06 0.96 -24.39
N ILE A 193 3.04 -0.35 -24.20
CA ILE A 193 3.66 -1.01 -23.06
C ILE A 193 4.48 -2.23 -23.48
N THR A 194 5.56 -2.50 -22.76
CA THR A 194 6.32 -3.74 -22.85
C THR A 194 6.03 -4.61 -21.63
N MET A 195 5.66 -5.87 -21.89
CA MET A 195 5.39 -6.85 -20.84
C MET A 195 6.28 -8.09 -21.03
N LYS A 196 6.81 -8.63 -19.91
CA LYS A 196 7.60 -9.88 -19.89
C LYS A 196 7.12 -10.77 -18.73
N ARG A 197 6.75 -12.01 -19.05
CA ARG A 197 6.29 -13.00 -18.05
C ARG A 197 5.17 -12.48 -17.12
N GLY A 198 4.19 -11.75 -17.71
CA GLY A 198 3.06 -11.19 -16.95
C GLY A 198 3.36 -9.93 -16.14
N LYS A 199 4.59 -9.43 -16.18
CA LYS A 199 5.02 -8.18 -15.53
C LYS A 199 5.15 -7.06 -16.55
N LEU A 200 4.83 -5.82 -16.13
CA LEU A 200 5.09 -4.62 -16.91
C LEU A 200 6.58 -4.28 -16.80
N VAL A 201 7.23 -4.10 -17.92
CA VAL A 201 8.66 -3.71 -18.00
C VAL A 201 8.77 -2.20 -18.15
N SER A 202 7.99 -1.62 -19.07
CA SER A 202 8.02 -0.20 -19.39
C SER A 202 6.70 0.29 -19.99
N ILE A 203 6.49 1.60 -19.90
CA ILE A 203 5.52 2.35 -20.68
C ILE A 203 6.33 3.06 -21.77
N ASP A 204 6.19 2.63 -23.03
CA ASP A 204 7.10 2.98 -24.11
C ASP A 204 6.66 4.25 -24.85
N ARG A 205 5.37 4.60 -24.74
CA ARG A 205 4.76 5.78 -25.36
C ARG A 205 3.74 6.40 -24.41
N PRO A 206 3.41 7.69 -24.59
CA PRO A 206 2.28 8.30 -23.89
C PRO A 206 1.03 7.47 -24.11
N LEU A 207 0.39 7.07 -23.02
CA LEU A 207 -0.84 6.27 -23.10
C LEU A 207 -1.97 7.11 -23.70
N PRO A 208 -2.84 6.53 -24.54
CA PRO A 208 -3.98 7.25 -25.12
C PRO A 208 -4.85 7.92 -24.04
N GLU A 209 -5.54 8.99 -24.38
CA GLU A 209 -6.49 9.61 -23.46
C GLU A 209 -7.82 8.87 -23.41
N ALA A 210 -8.20 8.24 -24.51
CA ALA A 210 -9.41 7.42 -24.65
C ALA A 210 -9.08 6.05 -25.25
N TYR A 211 -9.98 5.09 -24.94
CA TYR A 211 -9.88 3.69 -25.40
C TYR A 211 -11.27 3.20 -25.84
#